data_ee94c0654b8d69701d01f558f441d172
#
_entry.id   ee94c0654b8d69701d01f558f441d172
#
_cell.length_a   1.000
_cell.length_b   1.000
_cell.length_c   1.000
_cell.angle_alpha   90.00
_cell.angle_beta   90.00
_cell.angle_gamma   90.00
#
_symmetry.space_group_name_H-M   'P 1'
#
loop_
_entity.id
_entity.type
_entity.pdbx_description
1 polymer ?
#
loop_
_entity_poly.entity_id
_entity_poly.type
_entity_poly.pdbx_seq_one_letter_code
_entity_poly.pdbx_strand_id
1 'polypeptide(L)'
;MLAYGGGLRVSEVIKLKPGDIDSDRMSIWIRGAKGKKDRIVPLSPALLIILRSYAFQYNIGKKGWLFPGEDPNNHYTTRSLQMVLKQAKERAGLTKEGGIHALRHSFATHLLDSGNDVTLIMKLLGHNDLKTTLRYLHVTNRDILKIVSPLDDLDLDI
;
A
#
# COMPACT_ATOMS: atom_id res chain seq x y z
N MET A 1 -3.10 1.64 8.63
CA MET A 1 -3.71 2.36 7.49
C MET A 1 -2.77 2.46 6.29
N LEU A 2 -1.58 3.11 6.35
CA LEU A 2 -0.66 3.29 5.19
C LEU A 2 -0.24 1.99 4.48
N ALA A 3 0.04 0.92 5.23
CA ALA A 3 0.42 -0.36 4.65
C ALA A 3 -0.71 -1.03 3.85
N TYR A 4 -1.97 -0.79 4.23
CA TYR A 4 -3.14 -1.28 3.51
C TYR A 4 -3.66 -0.26 2.48
N GLY A 5 -3.76 1.03 2.81
CA GLY A 5 -4.34 2.03 1.92
C GLY A 5 -3.42 2.51 0.80
N GLY A 6 -2.09 2.33 0.94
CA GLY A 6 -1.08 2.70 -0.07
C GLY A 6 -0.13 1.57 -0.43
N GLY A 7 -0.29 0.39 0.15
CA GLY A 7 0.58 -0.75 -0.09
C GLY A 7 2.03 -0.54 0.34
N LEU A 8 2.29 0.30 1.34
CA LEU A 8 3.65 0.64 1.74
C LEU A 8 4.33 -0.49 2.51
N ARG A 9 5.65 -0.62 2.32
CA ARG A 9 6.50 -1.49 3.17
C ARG A 9 6.68 -0.85 4.54
N VAL A 10 6.97 -1.68 5.55
CA VAL A 10 7.27 -1.20 6.92
C VAL A 10 8.36 -0.13 6.91
N SER A 11 9.46 -0.40 6.20
CA SER A 11 10.59 0.52 6.08
C SER A 11 10.25 1.82 5.35
N GLU A 12 9.25 1.82 4.48
CA GLU A 12 8.75 3.00 3.79
C GLU A 12 7.85 3.82 4.72
N VAL A 13 6.96 3.17 5.46
CA VAL A 13 6.07 3.83 6.43
C VAL A 13 6.86 4.61 7.47
N ILE A 14 7.85 3.98 8.10
CA ILE A 14 8.62 4.63 9.18
C ILE A 14 9.47 5.81 8.67
N LYS A 15 9.84 5.83 7.39
CA LYS A 15 10.67 6.87 6.78
C LYS A 15 9.88 7.97 6.09
N LEU A 16 8.55 7.97 6.18
CA LEU A 16 7.74 9.04 5.62
C LEU A 16 7.98 10.37 6.33
N LYS A 17 7.97 11.42 5.54
CA LYS A 17 7.99 12.81 6.01
C LYS A 17 6.65 13.47 5.69
N PRO A 18 6.25 14.50 6.43
CA PRO A 18 5.03 15.26 6.11
C PRO A 18 5.02 15.81 4.68
N GLY A 19 6.19 16.23 4.18
CA GLY A 19 6.35 16.73 2.80
C GLY A 19 6.27 15.65 1.70
N ASP A 20 6.18 14.36 2.06
CA ASP A 20 5.94 13.29 1.10
C ASP A 20 4.44 13.08 0.82
N ILE A 21 3.57 13.73 1.60
CA ILE A 21 2.12 13.70 1.43
C ILE A 21 1.69 14.90 0.59
N ASP A 22 1.31 14.64 -0.65
CA ASP A 22 0.78 15.64 -1.58
C ASP A 22 -0.75 15.58 -1.58
N SER A 23 -1.37 16.48 -0.82
CA SER A 23 -2.83 16.53 -0.73
C SER A 23 -3.50 17.11 -1.98
N ASP A 24 -2.79 17.89 -2.77
CA ASP A 24 -3.35 18.53 -3.96
C ASP A 24 -3.42 17.53 -5.11
N ARG A 25 -2.37 16.68 -5.23
CA ARG A 25 -2.31 15.61 -6.23
C ARG A 25 -2.85 14.27 -5.72
N MET A 26 -3.32 14.23 -4.46
CA MET A 26 -3.80 13.01 -3.80
C MET A 26 -2.81 11.85 -3.95
N SER A 27 -1.55 12.10 -3.57
CA SER A 27 -0.47 11.15 -3.76
C SER A 27 0.52 11.14 -2.59
N ILE A 28 1.25 10.04 -2.46
CA ILE A 28 2.34 9.87 -1.49
C ILE A 28 3.62 9.53 -2.25
N TRP A 29 4.66 10.30 -2.01
CA TRP A 29 6.00 10.05 -2.54
C TRP A 29 6.75 9.05 -1.69
N ILE A 30 7.20 7.97 -2.27
CA ILE A 30 8.03 6.96 -1.60
C ILE A 30 9.46 7.09 -2.14
N ARG A 31 10.31 7.69 -1.32
CA ARG A 31 11.70 7.97 -1.67
C ARG A 31 12.61 6.79 -1.34
N GLY A 32 13.60 6.54 -2.20
CA GLY A 32 14.64 5.54 -1.95
C GLY A 32 14.11 4.13 -1.71
N ALA A 33 13.03 3.74 -2.39
CA ALA A 33 12.49 2.39 -2.35
C ALA A 33 13.56 1.35 -2.76
N LYS A 34 13.26 0.06 -2.60
CA LYS A 34 14.21 -1.02 -2.93
C LYS A 34 14.78 -0.82 -4.35
N GLY A 35 16.10 -0.63 -4.46
CA GLY A 35 16.79 -0.31 -5.72
C GLY A 35 16.95 1.18 -6.00
N LYS A 36 16.78 2.06 -5.00
CA LYS A 36 16.92 3.53 -5.08
C LYS A 36 16.00 4.22 -6.10
N LYS A 37 14.93 3.55 -6.53
CA LYS A 37 13.92 4.16 -7.42
C LYS A 37 12.78 4.73 -6.57
N ASP A 38 12.48 5.99 -6.78
CA ASP A 38 11.32 6.64 -6.18
C ASP A 38 10.04 6.15 -6.89
N ARG A 39 8.93 6.16 -6.16
CA ARG A 39 7.62 5.91 -6.75
C ARG A 39 6.54 6.73 -6.05
N ILE A 40 5.44 6.90 -6.73
CA ILE A 40 4.25 7.55 -6.21
C ILE A 40 3.19 6.48 -5.98
N VAL A 41 2.46 6.60 -4.87
CA VAL A 41 1.28 5.78 -4.59
C VAL A 41 0.08 6.68 -4.35
N PRO A 42 -1.14 6.24 -4.67
CA PRO A 42 -2.34 7.04 -4.45
C PRO A 42 -2.60 7.25 -2.96
N LEU A 43 -3.12 8.43 -2.65
CA LEU A 43 -3.59 8.83 -1.33
C LEU A 43 -5.13 8.91 -1.38
N SER A 44 -5.80 7.97 -0.69
CA SER A 44 -7.26 8.04 -0.63
C SER A 44 -7.72 9.20 0.27
N PRO A 45 -8.90 9.80 0.00
CA PRO A 45 -9.47 10.85 0.86
C PRO A 45 -9.57 10.41 2.32
N ALA A 46 -10.00 9.18 2.58
CA ALA A 46 -10.09 8.63 3.92
C ALA A 46 -8.72 8.57 4.62
N LEU A 47 -7.66 8.15 3.90
CA LEU A 47 -6.32 8.12 4.46
C LEU A 47 -5.79 9.53 4.74
N LEU A 48 -6.07 10.50 3.88
CA LEU A 48 -5.68 11.90 4.09
C LEU A 48 -6.32 12.47 5.35
N ILE A 49 -7.62 12.22 5.58
CA ILE A 49 -8.31 12.67 6.80
C ILE A 49 -7.64 12.08 8.04
N ILE A 50 -7.34 10.79 8.03
CA ILE A 50 -6.68 10.10 9.15
C ILE A 50 -5.28 10.68 9.40
N LEU A 51 -4.51 10.95 8.33
CA LEU A 51 -3.17 11.52 8.48
C LEU A 51 -3.20 12.96 9.00
N ARG A 52 -4.18 13.76 8.58
CA ARG A 52 -4.39 15.12 9.10
C ARG A 52 -4.77 15.10 10.59
N SER A 53 -5.70 14.23 10.98
CA SER A 53 -6.09 14.07 12.38
C SER A 53 -4.91 13.63 13.24
N TYR A 54 -4.12 12.67 12.75
CA TYR A 54 -2.89 12.23 13.41
C TYR A 54 -1.88 13.38 13.57
N ALA A 55 -1.61 14.10 12.48
CA ALA A 55 -0.66 15.21 12.50
C ALA A 55 -1.09 16.32 13.49
N PHE A 56 -2.38 16.62 13.55
CA PHE A 56 -2.95 17.56 14.49
C PHE A 56 -2.82 17.06 15.93
N GLN A 57 -3.24 15.84 16.21
CA GLN A 57 -3.23 15.26 17.55
C GLN A 57 -1.83 15.18 18.17
N TYR A 58 -0.84 14.85 17.35
CA TYR A 58 0.55 14.66 17.78
C TYR A 58 1.46 15.86 17.47
N ASN A 59 0.87 16.97 17.06
CA ASN A 59 1.58 18.22 16.73
C ASN A 59 2.75 18.01 15.75
N ILE A 60 2.50 17.21 14.69
CA ILE A 60 3.50 16.89 13.67
C ILE A 60 3.75 18.12 12.79
N GLY A 61 4.96 18.67 12.87
CA GLY A 61 5.37 19.81 12.08
C GLY A 61 5.59 19.48 10.60
N LYS A 62 5.82 20.51 9.78
CA LYS A 62 6.11 20.37 8.34
C LYS A 62 7.49 19.74 8.06
N LYS A 63 8.39 19.75 9.03
CA LYS A 63 9.75 19.20 8.94
C LYS A 63 9.89 17.97 9.83
N GLY A 64 10.89 17.13 9.54
CA GLY A 64 11.15 15.91 10.31
C GLY A 64 10.40 14.70 9.78
N TRP A 65 10.12 13.75 10.67
CA TRP A 65 9.46 12.49 10.35
C TRP A 65 7.95 12.58 10.57
N LEU A 66 7.18 11.93 9.72
CA LEU A 66 5.72 11.82 9.93
C LEU A 66 5.43 10.96 11.18
N PHE A 67 6.29 9.99 11.44
CA PHE A 67 6.24 9.14 12.63
C PHE A 67 7.57 9.27 13.40
N PRO A 68 7.71 10.32 14.23
CA PRO A 68 8.92 10.50 15.03
C PRO A 68 9.05 9.41 16.09
N GLY A 69 10.27 9.01 16.36
CA GLY A 69 10.61 8.11 17.46
C GLY A 69 10.58 8.81 18.83
N GLU A 70 11.12 8.15 19.82
CA GLU A 70 11.33 8.71 21.16
C GLU A 70 12.25 9.95 21.12
N ASP A 71 13.32 9.86 20.31
CA ASP A 71 14.09 11.03 19.89
C ASP A 71 13.46 11.58 18.60
N PRO A 72 12.96 12.84 18.60
CA PRO A 72 12.32 13.46 17.42
C PRO A 72 13.21 13.56 16.18
N ASN A 73 14.53 13.48 16.33
CA ASN A 73 15.47 13.45 15.22
C ASN A 73 15.47 12.10 14.48
N ASN A 74 14.96 11.06 15.13
CA ASN A 74 14.87 9.72 14.61
C ASN A 74 13.42 9.37 14.27
N HIS A 75 13.25 8.50 13.28
CA HIS A 75 11.92 7.95 12.95
C HIS A 75 11.58 6.74 13.85
N TYR A 76 10.32 6.37 13.85
CA TYR A 76 9.85 5.12 14.45
C TYR A 76 10.70 3.93 13.99
N THR A 77 10.91 2.96 14.87
CA THR A 77 11.59 1.71 14.51
C THR A 77 10.59 0.72 13.89
N THR A 78 11.10 -0.23 13.11
CA THR A 78 10.28 -1.34 12.62
C THR A 78 9.63 -2.11 13.76
N ARG A 79 10.35 -2.29 14.87
CA ARG A 79 9.85 -2.97 16.08
C ARG A 79 8.71 -2.19 16.72
N SER A 80 8.85 -0.87 16.84
CA SER A 80 7.79 0.00 17.41
C SER A 80 6.51 -0.09 16.55
N LEU A 81 6.64 -0.05 15.21
CA LEU A 81 5.49 -0.15 14.33
C LEU A 81 4.81 -1.54 14.40
N GLN A 82 5.60 -2.62 14.58
CA GLN A 82 5.07 -3.96 14.81
C GLN A 82 4.31 -4.04 16.15
N MET A 83 4.82 -3.39 17.20
CA MET A 83 4.14 -3.32 18.51
C MET A 83 2.81 -2.57 18.39
N VAL A 84 2.77 -1.44 17.67
CA VAL A 84 1.51 -0.71 17.40
C VAL A 84 0.48 -1.61 16.71
N LEU A 85 0.90 -2.39 15.70
CA LEU A 85 -0.02 -3.31 15.04
C LEU A 85 -0.51 -4.41 15.99
N LYS A 86 0.39 -4.98 16.81
CA LYS A 86 0.03 -6.00 17.79
C LYS A 86 -1.04 -5.46 18.76
N GLN A 87 -0.81 -4.31 19.35
CA GLN A 87 -1.76 -3.66 20.26
C GLN A 87 -3.10 -3.34 19.57
N ALA A 88 -3.07 -2.89 18.30
CA ALA A 88 -4.28 -2.62 17.55
C ALA A 88 -5.10 -3.91 17.31
N LYS A 89 -4.43 -5.03 17.02
CA LYS A 89 -5.09 -6.34 16.87
C LYS A 89 -5.71 -6.81 18.17
N GLU A 90 -4.97 -6.70 19.27
CA GLU A 90 -5.46 -7.07 20.61
C GLU A 90 -6.70 -6.27 21.00
N ARG A 91 -6.68 -4.93 20.80
CA ARG A 91 -7.85 -4.05 21.05
C ARG A 91 -9.05 -4.40 20.18
N ALA A 92 -8.82 -4.88 18.97
CA ALA A 92 -9.88 -5.30 18.03
C ALA A 92 -10.33 -6.75 18.23
N GLY A 93 -9.78 -7.49 19.20
CA GLY A 93 -10.06 -8.90 19.40
C GLY A 93 -9.63 -9.81 18.25
N LEU A 94 -8.67 -9.37 17.42
CA LEU A 94 -8.21 -10.09 16.24
C LEU A 94 -7.10 -11.07 16.61
N THR A 95 -7.39 -12.36 16.48
CA THR A 95 -6.44 -13.46 16.72
C THR A 95 -5.68 -13.89 15.47
N LYS A 96 -6.15 -13.46 14.27
CA LYS A 96 -5.55 -13.85 12.99
C LYS A 96 -4.04 -13.49 12.97
N GLU A 97 -3.21 -14.45 12.66
CA GLU A 97 -1.78 -14.24 12.50
C GLU A 97 -1.50 -13.33 11.30
N GLY A 98 -0.36 -12.63 11.34
CA GLY A 98 0.09 -11.76 10.28
C GLY A 98 0.59 -10.41 10.80
N GLY A 99 1.68 -9.95 10.20
CA GLY A 99 2.30 -8.65 10.46
C GLY A 99 1.87 -7.59 9.45
N ILE A 100 2.61 -6.48 9.43
CA ILE A 100 2.34 -5.34 8.53
C ILE A 100 2.44 -5.76 7.05
N HIS A 101 3.28 -6.74 6.72
CA HIS A 101 3.35 -7.28 5.36
C HIS A 101 2.04 -7.93 4.90
N ALA A 102 1.27 -8.53 5.82
CA ALA A 102 -0.04 -9.08 5.48
C ALA A 102 -1.03 -7.98 5.04
N LEU A 103 -0.96 -6.80 5.63
CA LEU A 103 -1.79 -5.65 5.23
C LEU A 103 -1.47 -5.19 3.80
N ARG A 104 -0.19 -5.13 3.45
CA ARG A 104 0.23 -4.82 2.08
C ARG A 104 -0.15 -5.94 1.11
N HIS A 105 -0.08 -7.20 1.55
CA HIS A 105 -0.54 -8.34 0.77
C HIS A 105 -2.04 -8.25 0.48
N SER A 106 -2.86 -8.00 1.51
CA SER A 106 -4.30 -7.78 1.34
C SER A 106 -4.62 -6.62 0.41
N PHE A 107 -3.86 -5.51 0.46
CA PHE A 107 -4.00 -4.42 -0.49
C PHE A 107 -3.80 -4.88 -1.94
N ALA A 108 -2.73 -5.65 -2.21
CA ALA A 108 -2.46 -6.17 -3.55
C ALA A 108 -3.57 -7.11 -4.04
N THR A 109 -4.02 -8.03 -3.18
CA THR A 109 -5.09 -8.99 -3.50
C THR A 109 -6.39 -8.25 -3.80
N HIS A 110 -6.80 -7.31 -2.95
CA HIS A 110 -8.05 -6.56 -3.15
C HIS A 110 -8.03 -5.69 -4.41
N LEU A 111 -6.86 -5.15 -4.79
CA LEU A 111 -6.72 -4.44 -6.07
C LEU A 111 -6.91 -5.39 -7.27
N LEU A 112 -6.34 -6.60 -7.20
CA LEU A 112 -6.53 -7.62 -8.22
C LEU A 112 -7.99 -8.07 -8.32
N ASP A 113 -8.60 -8.36 -7.18
CA ASP A 113 -10.03 -8.76 -7.09
C ASP A 113 -10.97 -7.67 -7.63
N SER A 114 -10.54 -6.40 -7.54
CA SER A 114 -11.25 -5.25 -8.12
C SER A 114 -10.99 -5.05 -9.62
N GLY A 115 -10.30 -5.99 -10.28
CA GLY A 115 -10.06 -5.97 -11.73
C GLY A 115 -8.92 -5.04 -12.18
N ASN A 116 -8.07 -4.55 -11.28
CA ASN A 116 -6.94 -3.74 -11.67
C ASN A 116 -5.85 -4.57 -12.35
N ASP A 117 -5.22 -3.97 -13.35
CA ASP A 117 -4.13 -4.61 -14.09
C ASP A 117 -2.94 -4.96 -13.18
N VAL A 118 -2.45 -6.19 -13.31
CA VAL A 118 -1.35 -6.72 -12.51
C VAL A 118 -0.06 -5.92 -12.68
N THR A 119 0.18 -5.37 -13.88
CA THR A 119 1.39 -4.58 -14.16
C THR A 119 1.35 -3.22 -13.49
N LEU A 120 0.17 -2.62 -13.37
CA LEU A 120 -0.05 -1.40 -12.58
C LEU A 120 0.19 -1.66 -11.10
N ILE A 121 -0.34 -2.77 -10.57
CA ILE A 121 -0.12 -3.16 -9.17
C ILE A 121 1.35 -3.41 -8.90
N MET A 122 2.08 -4.06 -9.82
CA MET A 122 3.52 -4.23 -9.71
C MET A 122 4.26 -2.90 -9.58
N LYS A 123 3.98 -1.95 -10.48
CA LYS A 123 4.58 -0.60 -10.45
C LYS A 123 4.26 0.11 -9.15
N LEU A 124 3.00 0.08 -8.72
CA LEU A 124 2.51 0.66 -7.49
C LEU A 124 3.24 0.11 -6.26
N LEU A 125 3.42 -1.20 -6.19
CA LEU A 125 4.12 -1.87 -5.11
C LEU A 125 5.65 -1.73 -5.20
N GLY A 126 6.19 -1.31 -6.34
CA GLY A 126 7.63 -1.28 -6.58
C GLY A 126 8.24 -2.69 -6.51
N HIS A 127 7.60 -3.64 -7.20
CA HIS A 127 8.14 -4.98 -7.43
C HIS A 127 8.94 -4.97 -8.72
N ASN A 128 10.20 -5.39 -8.64
CA ASN A 128 11.08 -5.51 -9.81
C ASN A 128 10.85 -6.83 -10.58
N ASP A 129 10.17 -7.80 -9.95
CA ASP A 129 9.90 -9.12 -10.51
C ASP A 129 8.40 -9.41 -10.49
N LEU A 130 7.89 -9.79 -11.66
CA LEU A 130 6.51 -10.21 -11.86
C LEU A 130 6.13 -11.40 -10.95
N LYS A 131 7.06 -12.34 -10.72
CA LYS A 131 6.84 -13.51 -9.84
C LYS A 131 6.35 -13.12 -8.45
N THR A 132 6.78 -11.97 -7.94
CA THR A 132 6.35 -11.49 -6.61
C THR A 132 4.88 -11.09 -6.60
N THR A 133 4.37 -10.55 -7.72
CA THR A 133 2.96 -10.13 -7.84
C THR A 133 2.08 -11.27 -8.31
N LEU A 134 2.58 -12.17 -9.15
CA LEU A 134 1.85 -13.37 -9.60
C LEU A 134 1.43 -14.31 -8.45
N ARG A 135 2.09 -14.24 -7.29
CA ARG A 135 1.66 -14.98 -6.08
C ARG A 135 0.26 -14.59 -5.60
N TYR A 136 -0.26 -13.45 -6.04
CA TYR A 136 -1.59 -12.97 -5.71
C TYR A 136 -2.66 -13.37 -6.73
N LEU A 137 -2.23 -13.87 -7.90
CA LEU A 137 -3.13 -14.33 -8.95
C LEU A 137 -3.60 -15.75 -8.68
N HIS A 138 -4.81 -15.87 -8.19
CA HIS A 138 -5.54 -17.13 -8.19
C HIS A 138 -6.41 -17.17 -9.47
N VAL A 139 -5.76 -17.47 -10.62
CA VAL A 139 -6.51 -17.67 -11.87
C VAL A 139 -7.31 -18.95 -11.74
N THR A 140 -8.62 -18.83 -11.75
CA THR A 140 -9.53 -19.99 -11.74
C THR A 140 -9.94 -20.36 -13.17
N ASN A 141 -10.32 -21.61 -13.40
CA ASN A 141 -10.89 -22.02 -14.70
C ASN A 141 -12.13 -21.16 -15.07
N ARG A 142 -12.88 -20.65 -14.09
CA ARG A 142 -14.01 -19.77 -14.31
C ARG A 142 -13.58 -18.41 -14.88
N ASP A 143 -12.40 -17.91 -14.50
CA ASP A 143 -11.89 -16.64 -15.01
C ASP A 143 -11.42 -16.79 -16.46
N ILE A 144 -10.85 -17.95 -16.80
CA ILE A 144 -10.45 -18.29 -18.18
C ILE A 144 -11.68 -18.36 -19.09
N LEU A 145 -12.78 -18.95 -18.61
CA LEU A 145 -14.02 -19.09 -19.39
C LEU A 145 -14.78 -17.77 -19.60
N LYS A 146 -14.40 -16.68 -18.93
CA LYS A 146 -14.95 -15.34 -19.14
C LYS A 146 -14.23 -14.57 -20.26
N ILE A 147 -13.15 -15.12 -20.79
CA ILE A 147 -12.41 -14.49 -21.89
C ILE A 147 -13.26 -14.61 -23.16
N VAL A 148 -13.68 -13.47 -23.67
CA VAL A 148 -14.36 -13.38 -24.97
C VAL A 148 -13.31 -13.57 -26.06
N SER A 149 -13.62 -14.39 -27.04
CA SER A 149 -12.73 -14.59 -28.19
C SER A 149 -12.71 -13.31 -29.05
N PRO A 150 -11.53 -12.83 -29.50
CA PRO A 150 -11.49 -11.73 -30.48
C PRO A 150 -12.23 -12.04 -31.75
N LEU A 151 -12.50 -13.30 -32.03
CA LEU A 151 -13.31 -13.72 -33.19
C LEU A 151 -14.77 -13.29 -33.06
N ASP A 152 -15.28 -13.19 -31.83
CA ASP A 152 -16.67 -12.79 -31.56
C ASP A 152 -16.90 -11.28 -31.83
N ASP A 153 -15.81 -10.50 -31.89
CA ASP A 153 -15.83 -9.06 -32.20
C ASP A 153 -15.68 -8.78 -33.69
N LEU A 154 -15.50 -9.81 -34.51
CA LEU A 154 -15.43 -9.68 -35.98
C LEU A 154 -16.83 -9.86 -36.56
N ASP A 155 -17.30 -8.86 -37.36
CA ASP A 155 -18.46 -9.00 -38.22
C ASP A 155 -18.14 -10.02 -39.33
N LEU A 156 -18.38 -11.28 -39.02
CA LEU A 156 -18.24 -12.37 -39.99
C LEU A 156 -19.64 -12.62 -40.59
N ASP A 157 -19.79 -12.38 -41.88
CA ASP A 157 -20.93 -12.86 -42.67
C ASP A 157 -20.87 -14.42 -42.77
N ILE A 158 -21.38 -15.09 -41.70
CA ILE A 158 -21.49 -16.55 -41.64
C ILE A 158 -22.96 -16.95 -41.81
#